data_61b396195bbee271591fed43e8b4338b
#
_entry.id   61b396195bbee271591fed43e8b4338b
#
_cell.length_a   1.000
_cell.length_b   1.000
_cell.length_c   1.000
_cell.angle_alpha   90.00
_cell.angle_beta   90.00
_cell.angle_gamma   90.00
#
_symmetry.space_group_name_H-M   'P 1'
#
loop_
_entity.id
_entity.type
_entity.pdbx_description
1 polymer ?
#
loop_
_entity_poly.entity_id
_entity_poly.type
_entity_poly.pdbx_seq_one_letter_code
_entity_poly.pdbx_strand_id
1 'polypeptide(L)'
;MREVKAIVDSGNYDVIWTHGPVMSVVTRIAAREARRQGSKVWYLAHGFHFFSGAPLINWILYYPIEYIMSRYVDMLMTINEEDYTRALKFKARNVRKIHGIGLDVKKFMDHILSVDFYKKLRKSIGISDDDVMILSVGELKIHKNQKVIIKAIAKCNLDNQHYVVCGKGPDKTKLELLASSLNIRQKVHFVGFRKDIPDLCRVADIFVHPSVREGLGIAPLEAMASGLPLISSTVGGI
;
A
#
# COMPACT_ATOMS: atom_id res chain seq x y z
N MET A 1 25.56 -3.76 -4.18
CA MET A 1 26.28 -2.48 -3.93
C MET A 1 27.27 -2.15 -5.04
N ARG A 2 28.14 -3.09 -5.49
CA ARG A 2 29.12 -2.83 -6.58
C ARG A 2 28.44 -2.40 -7.89
N GLU A 3 27.39 -3.08 -8.32
CA GLU A 3 26.63 -2.75 -9.53
C GLU A 3 25.98 -1.36 -9.46
N VAL A 4 25.32 -1.05 -8.33
CA VAL A 4 24.71 0.29 -8.12
C VAL A 4 25.78 1.38 -8.19
N LYS A 5 26.95 1.13 -7.59
CA LYS A 5 28.06 2.09 -7.66
C LYS A 5 28.59 2.27 -9.09
N ALA A 6 28.75 1.19 -9.85
CA ALA A 6 29.18 1.26 -11.23
C ALA A 6 28.21 2.08 -12.11
N ILE A 7 26.91 1.87 -11.95
CA ILE A 7 25.86 2.64 -12.64
C ILE A 7 25.94 4.13 -12.27
N VAL A 8 26.05 4.42 -10.98
CA VAL A 8 26.11 5.80 -10.48
C VAL A 8 27.35 6.53 -10.97
N ASP A 9 28.52 5.86 -10.93
CA ASP A 9 29.79 6.48 -11.32
C ASP A 9 29.91 6.69 -12.83
N SER A 10 29.24 5.86 -13.65
CA SER A 10 29.30 5.96 -15.13
C SER A 10 28.30 6.93 -15.72
N GLY A 11 27.26 7.30 -14.98
CA GLY A 11 26.08 7.95 -15.56
C GLY A 11 26.05 9.49 -15.54
N ASN A 12 26.98 10.17 -14.83
CA ASN A 12 26.99 11.64 -14.66
C ASN A 12 25.60 12.23 -14.37
N TYR A 13 24.88 11.63 -13.41
CA TYR A 13 23.51 12.02 -13.08
C TYR A 13 23.46 13.31 -12.25
N ASP A 14 22.58 14.25 -12.62
CA ASP A 14 22.30 15.43 -11.79
C ASP A 14 21.58 15.06 -10.50
N VAL A 15 20.66 14.09 -10.60
CA VAL A 15 19.83 13.60 -9.48
C VAL A 15 19.83 12.08 -9.44
N ILE A 16 20.13 11.53 -8.27
CA ILE A 16 20.02 10.10 -7.94
C ILE A 16 18.84 9.96 -7.00
N TRP A 17 17.72 9.46 -7.53
CA TRP A 17 16.49 9.31 -6.76
C TRP A 17 16.30 7.87 -6.31
N THR A 18 16.16 7.65 -5.01
CA THR A 18 16.04 6.32 -4.42
C THR A 18 14.78 6.17 -3.60
N HIS A 19 14.23 4.96 -3.61
CA HIS A 19 12.97 4.60 -2.95
C HIS A 19 13.17 3.44 -1.98
N GLY A 20 12.40 3.47 -0.89
CA GLY A 20 12.38 2.42 0.12
C GLY A 20 13.65 2.36 0.98
N PRO A 21 13.56 1.89 2.24
CA PRO A 21 14.63 2.08 3.21
C PRO A 21 15.89 1.28 2.89
N VAL A 22 15.80 0.01 2.57
CA VAL A 22 16.98 -0.87 2.39
C VAL A 22 17.80 -0.48 1.15
N MET A 23 17.15 -0.39 -0.02
CA MET A 23 17.84 -0.02 -1.26
C MET A 23 18.34 1.41 -1.22
N SER A 24 17.64 2.29 -0.52
CA SER A 24 18.09 3.66 -0.30
C SER A 24 19.41 3.73 0.48
N VAL A 25 19.63 2.89 1.50
CA VAL A 25 20.92 2.83 2.22
C VAL A 25 22.03 2.44 1.25
N VAL A 26 21.83 1.41 0.45
CA VAL A 26 22.80 0.95 -0.56
C VAL A 26 23.13 2.07 -1.56
N THR A 27 22.10 2.75 -2.08
CA THR A 27 22.26 3.85 -3.05
C THR A 27 22.97 5.04 -2.43
N ARG A 28 22.61 5.47 -1.22
CA ARG A 28 23.25 6.59 -0.50
C ARG A 28 24.73 6.34 -0.25
N ILE A 29 25.12 5.09 0.03
CA ILE A 29 26.54 4.73 0.18
C ILE A 29 27.25 4.76 -1.18
N ALA A 30 26.65 4.16 -2.22
CA ALA A 30 27.20 4.11 -3.56
C ALA A 30 27.38 5.51 -4.19
N ALA A 31 26.43 6.41 -3.94
CA ALA A 31 26.38 7.75 -4.52
C ALA A 31 27.29 8.78 -3.82
N ARG A 32 28.09 8.41 -2.82
CA ARG A 32 28.90 9.38 -2.06
C ARG A 32 29.85 10.19 -2.94
N GLU A 33 30.52 9.55 -3.88
CA GLU A 33 31.48 10.20 -4.77
C GLU A 33 30.77 11.09 -5.78
N ALA A 34 29.76 10.58 -6.47
CA ALA A 34 28.93 11.38 -7.39
C ALA A 34 28.35 12.62 -6.70
N ARG A 35 27.92 12.48 -5.42
CA ARG A 35 27.42 13.60 -4.64
C ARG A 35 28.50 14.65 -4.34
N ARG A 36 29.77 14.26 -4.12
CA ARG A 36 30.89 15.20 -3.98
C ARG A 36 31.16 15.97 -5.28
N GLN A 37 30.91 15.31 -6.40
CA GLN A 37 31.07 15.87 -7.76
C GLN A 37 29.86 16.72 -8.19
N GLY A 38 28.82 16.84 -7.39
CA GLY A 38 27.69 17.75 -7.61
C GLY A 38 26.32 17.10 -7.76
N SER A 39 26.24 15.78 -7.97
CA SER A 39 24.96 15.05 -8.02
C SER A 39 24.14 15.25 -6.74
N LYS A 40 22.83 15.34 -6.84
CA LYS A 40 21.91 15.42 -5.71
C LYS A 40 21.32 14.04 -5.39
N VAL A 41 21.24 13.69 -4.13
CA VAL A 41 20.63 12.45 -3.68
C VAL A 41 19.26 12.75 -3.07
N TRP A 42 18.21 12.23 -3.70
CA TRP A 42 16.85 12.32 -3.23
C TRP A 42 16.39 10.96 -2.70
N TYR A 43 15.71 10.96 -1.57
CA TYR A 43 15.16 9.77 -0.96
C TYR A 43 13.68 9.93 -0.67
N LEU A 44 12.84 9.06 -1.25
CA LEU A 44 11.43 8.95 -0.94
C LEU A 44 11.19 7.76 0.00
N ALA A 45 10.81 8.07 1.23
CA ALA A 45 10.41 7.08 2.22
C ALA A 45 8.91 6.77 2.06
N HIS A 46 8.59 5.54 1.65
CA HIS A 46 7.21 5.05 1.54
C HIS A 46 6.62 4.59 2.89
N GLY A 47 7.34 4.78 3.97
CA GLY A 47 7.02 4.41 5.34
C GLY A 47 8.26 3.89 6.05
N PHE A 48 8.63 4.49 7.19
CA PHE A 48 9.73 3.99 8.00
C PHE A 48 9.34 2.69 8.71
N HIS A 49 10.31 1.84 9.02
CA HIS A 49 10.07 0.60 9.77
C HIS A 49 9.83 0.85 11.26
N PHE A 50 10.11 2.05 11.74
CA PHE A 50 9.89 2.53 13.11
C PHE A 50 8.74 3.56 13.10
N PHE A 51 7.60 3.17 13.62
CA PHE A 51 6.36 3.93 13.67
C PHE A 51 5.67 3.71 15.03
N SER A 52 4.65 4.48 15.36
CA SER A 52 3.89 4.30 16.61
C SER A 52 3.26 2.91 16.66
N GLY A 53 3.63 2.11 17.68
CA GLY A 53 3.24 0.70 17.77
C GLY A 53 4.17 -0.30 17.08
N ALA A 54 5.26 0.16 16.44
CA ALA A 54 6.25 -0.77 15.89
C ALA A 54 7.00 -1.52 17.00
N PRO A 55 7.41 -2.79 16.75
CA PRO A 55 8.27 -3.52 17.67
C PRO A 55 9.53 -2.73 18.05
N LEU A 56 9.96 -2.81 19.30
CA LEU A 56 11.13 -2.07 19.80
C LEU A 56 12.41 -2.38 19.00
N ILE A 57 12.55 -3.61 18.54
CA ILE A 57 13.67 -4.01 17.68
C ILE A 57 13.78 -3.18 16.41
N ASN A 58 12.65 -2.74 15.84
CA ASN A 58 12.64 -1.89 14.66
C ASN A 58 13.21 -0.50 14.97
N TRP A 59 12.92 0.04 16.13
CA TRP A 59 13.47 1.30 16.61
C TRP A 59 14.97 1.21 16.86
N ILE A 60 15.43 0.12 17.47
CA ILE A 60 16.85 -0.08 17.76
C ILE A 60 17.66 -0.27 16.49
N LEU A 61 17.11 -0.99 15.50
CA LEU A 61 17.84 -1.36 14.28
C LEU A 61 17.72 -0.29 13.17
N TYR A 62 16.49 0.11 12.83
CA TYR A 62 16.27 0.94 11.63
C TYR A 62 16.42 2.44 11.88
N TYR A 63 16.01 2.93 13.06
CA TYR A 63 16.09 4.37 13.34
C TYR A 63 17.51 4.91 13.32
N PRO A 64 18.51 4.30 13.98
CA PRO A 64 19.90 4.80 13.92
C PRO A 64 20.47 4.76 12.50
N ILE A 65 20.14 3.71 11.73
CA ILE A 65 20.61 3.59 10.34
C ILE A 65 20.05 4.75 9.51
N GLU A 66 18.73 5.00 9.58
CA GLU A 66 18.10 6.09 8.83
C GLU A 66 18.60 7.46 9.28
N TYR A 67 18.76 7.67 10.59
CA TYR A 67 19.31 8.90 11.15
C TYR A 67 20.73 9.17 10.65
N ILE A 68 21.63 8.17 10.70
CA ILE A 68 23.01 8.31 10.25
C ILE A 68 23.06 8.50 8.74
N MET A 69 22.31 7.73 7.99
CA MET A 69 22.32 7.74 6.53
C MET A 69 21.63 8.97 5.92
N SER A 70 20.78 9.65 6.68
CA SER A 70 20.11 10.87 6.22
C SER A 70 21.09 12.01 5.91
N ARG A 71 22.30 12.02 6.49
CA ARG A 71 23.38 13.00 6.15
C ARG A 71 23.80 12.96 4.68
N TYR A 72 23.53 11.86 4.00
CA TYR A 72 23.86 11.66 2.58
C TYR A 72 22.68 11.95 1.66
N VAL A 73 21.65 12.64 2.17
CA VAL A 73 20.43 12.98 1.45
C VAL A 73 20.33 14.50 1.32
N ASP A 74 20.13 14.97 0.10
CA ASP A 74 19.89 16.39 -0.19
C ASP A 74 18.39 16.74 -0.08
N MET A 75 17.50 15.79 -0.43
CA MET A 75 16.04 15.90 -0.27
C MET A 75 15.46 14.60 0.27
N LEU A 76 14.97 14.61 1.49
CA LEU A 76 14.20 13.51 2.10
C LEU A 76 12.71 13.83 1.94
N MET A 77 11.99 12.95 1.28
CA MET A 77 10.56 13.07 1.07
C MET A 77 9.81 11.96 1.83
N THR A 78 8.71 12.33 2.46
CA THR A 78 7.79 11.40 3.13
C THR A 78 6.38 11.59 2.60
N ILE A 79 5.51 10.58 2.76
CA ILE A 79 4.15 10.57 2.21
C ILE A 79 3.06 10.60 3.28
N ASN A 80 3.44 10.63 4.57
CA ASN A 80 2.52 10.75 5.68
C ASN A 80 3.09 11.68 6.77
N GLU A 81 2.24 12.14 7.68
CA GLU A 81 2.59 13.11 8.71
C GLU A 81 3.51 12.54 9.79
N GLU A 82 3.28 11.28 10.16
CA GLU A 82 4.05 10.61 11.20
C GLU A 82 5.53 10.50 10.80
N ASP A 83 5.79 10.04 9.57
CA ASP A 83 7.16 9.93 9.04
C ASP A 83 7.78 11.31 8.78
N TYR A 84 6.99 12.30 8.36
CA TYR A 84 7.46 13.67 8.19
C TYR A 84 7.98 14.27 9.49
N THR A 85 7.18 14.17 10.55
CA THR A 85 7.57 14.69 11.88
C THR A 85 8.84 14.03 12.41
N ARG A 86 9.04 12.73 12.12
CA ARG A 86 10.29 12.04 12.46
C ARG A 86 11.44 12.48 11.58
N ALA A 87 11.21 12.60 10.29
CA ALA A 87 12.24 13.00 9.32
C ALA A 87 12.81 14.40 9.59
N LEU A 88 12.03 15.32 10.16
CA LEU A 88 12.50 16.65 10.59
C LEU A 88 13.64 16.58 11.62
N LYS A 89 13.77 15.48 12.37
CA LYS A 89 14.85 15.24 13.33
C LYS A 89 16.12 14.66 12.69
N PHE A 90 16.07 14.33 11.40
CA PHE A 90 17.16 13.71 10.68
C PHE A 90 18.16 14.75 10.14
N LYS A 91 19.26 14.28 9.55
CA LYS A 91 20.38 15.11 9.07
C LYS A 91 20.31 15.37 7.55
N ALA A 92 19.16 15.15 6.91
CA ALA A 92 18.95 15.51 5.51
C ALA A 92 19.01 17.03 5.33
N ARG A 93 19.52 17.51 4.19
CA ARG A 93 19.61 18.97 3.93
C ARG A 93 18.22 19.61 3.86
N ASN A 94 17.29 18.91 3.24
CA ASN A 94 15.89 19.33 3.12
C ASN A 94 14.98 18.14 3.43
N VAL A 95 13.85 18.42 4.08
CA VAL A 95 12.80 17.46 4.35
C VAL A 95 11.49 18.02 3.80
N ARG A 96 10.73 17.21 3.07
CA ARG A 96 9.43 17.59 2.50
C ARG A 96 8.43 16.47 2.70
N LYS A 97 7.21 16.84 3.06
CA LYS A 97 6.05 15.95 2.91
C LYS A 97 5.45 16.16 1.53
N ILE A 98 5.21 15.08 0.81
CA ILE A 98 4.52 15.08 -0.47
C ILE A 98 3.20 14.33 -0.32
N HIS A 99 2.22 14.62 -1.19
CA HIS A 99 0.88 14.02 -1.13
C HIS A 99 0.81 12.59 -1.69
N GLY A 100 1.93 11.90 -1.76
CA GLY A 100 2.03 10.54 -2.27
C GLY A 100 2.66 10.46 -3.66
N ILE A 101 2.50 9.30 -4.30
CA ILE A 101 3.10 9.00 -5.60
C ILE A 101 2.17 9.31 -6.78
N GLY A 102 0.96 9.80 -6.49
CA GLY A 102 -0.06 10.08 -7.49
C GLY A 102 -0.94 8.89 -7.83
N LEU A 103 -2.11 9.19 -8.39
CA LEU A 103 -3.08 8.24 -8.92
C LEU A 103 -3.61 8.80 -10.24
N ASP A 104 -3.74 7.97 -11.25
CA ASP A 104 -4.50 8.31 -12.45
C ASP A 104 -6.00 8.27 -12.14
N VAL A 105 -6.51 9.38 -11.60
CA VAL A 105 -7.89 9.51 -11.15
C VAL A 105 -8.87 9.30 -12.31
N LYS A 106 -8.55 9.77 -13.52
CA LYS A 106 -9.42 9.64 -14.72
C LYS A 106 -9.68 8.19 -15.08
N LYS A 107 -8.67 7.33 -14.94
CA LYS A 107 -8.80 5.89 -15.17
C LYS A 107 -9.90 5.24 -14.34
N PHE A 108 -10.17 5.79 -13.15
CA PHE A 108 -11.19 5.27 -12.23
C PHE A 108 -12.51 6.03 -12.32
N MET A 109 -12.48 7.37 -12.42
CA MET A 109 -13.68 8.21 -12.50
C MET A 109 -14.48 7.97 -13.78
N ASP A 110 -13.78 7.93 -14.92
CA ASP A 110 -14.41 7.86 -16.24
C ASP A 110 -14.67 6.43 -16.69
N HIS A 111 -14.36 5.44 -15.85
CA HIS A 111 -14.52 4.03 -16.16
C HIS A 111 -16.00 3.62 -16.06
N ILE A 112 -16.60 3.30 -17.20
CA ILE A 112 -18.02 2.90 -17.32
C ILE A 112 -18.09 1.46 -17.82
N LEU A 113 -18.92 0.65 -17.18
CA LEU A 113 -19.20 -0.72 -17.60
C LEU A 113 -20.57 -0.79 -18.28
N SER A 114 -20.69 -1.65 -19.33
CA SER A 114 -22.01 -2.03 -19.82
C SER A 114 -22.74 -2.91 -18.79
N VAL A 115 -24.07 -2.87 -18.79
CA VAL A 115 -24.89 -3.68 -17.87
C VAL A 115 -24.58 -5.18 -17.99
N ASP A 116 -24.36 -5.65 -19.22
CA ASP A 116 -24.04 -7.06 -19.46
C ASP A 116 -22.66 -7.44 -18.88
N PHE A 117 -21.67 -6.56 -19.01
CA PHE A 117 -20.33 -6.80 -18.44
C PHE A 117 -20.37 -6.77 -16.91
N TYR A 118 -21.09 -5.82 -16.32
CA TYR A 118 -21.33 -5.74 -14.88
C TYR A 118 -21.88 -7.07 -14.34
N LYS A 119 -22.98 -7.57 -14.92
CA LYS A 119 -23.60 -8.83 -14.51
C LYS A 119 -22.69 -10.04 -14.71
N LYS A 120 -21.99 -10.10 -15.85
CA LYS A 120 -21.03 -11.18 -16.13
C LYS A 120 -19.89 -11.21 -15.11
N LEU A 121 -19.34 -10.04 -14.75
CA LEU A 121 -18.23 -9.96 -13.80
C LEU A 121 -18.68 -10.41 -12.40
N ARG A 122 -19.81 -9.91 -11.88
CA ARG A 122 -20.37 -10.36 -10.60
C ARG A 122 -20.63 -11.87 -10.58
N LYS A 123 -21.28 -12.39 -11.61
CA LYS A 123 -21.55 -13.84 -11.77
C LYS A 123 -20.27 -14.67 -11.81
N SER A 124 -19.21 -14.18 -12.46
CA SER A 124 -17.91 -14.88 -12.53
C SER A 124 -17.21 -15.01 -11.17
N ILE A 125 -17.55 -14.14 -10.22
CA ILE A 125 -17.07 -14.17 -8.84
C ILE A 125 -17.99 -15.02 -7.94
N GLY A 126 -19.20 -15.35 -8.42
CA GLY A 126 -20.23 -16.08 -7.68
C GLY A 126 -21.12 -15.18 -6.83
N ILE A 127 -21.38 -13.95 -7.31
CA ILE A 127 -22.21 -12.94 -6.63
C ILE A 127 -23.40 -12.59 -7.52
N SER A 128 -24.59 -12.57 -6.95
CA SER A 128 -25.82 -12.17 -7.63
C SER A 128 -25.96 -10.65 -7.71
N ASP A 129 -26.86 -10.16 -8.57
CA ASP A 129 -27.04 -8.72 -8.75
C ASP A 129 -27.60 -8.04 -7.47
N ASP A 130 -28.41 -8.76 -6.71
CA ASP A 130 -29.07 -8.28 -5.46
C ASP A 130 -28.17 -8.44 -4.20
N ASP A 131 -27.01 -9.08 -4.34
CA ASP A 131 -26.08 -9.25 -3.22
C ASP A 131 -25.25 -7.98 -2.98
N VAL A 132 -24.78 -7.79 -1.76
CA VAL A 132 -23.85 -6.74 -1.40
C VAL A 132 -22.41 -7.23 -1.56
N MET A 133 -21.67 -6.64 -2.49
CA MET A 133 -20.25 -6.94 -2.72
C MET A 133 -19.34 -6.00 -1.93
N ILE A 134 -18.68 -6.52 -0.92
CA ILE A 134 -17.67 -5.82 -0.13
C ILE A 134 -16.31 -6.15 -0.72
N LEU A 135 -15.56 -5.16 -1.18
CA LEU A 135 -14.27 -5.33 -1.84
C LEU A 135 -13.11 -4.90 -0.96
N SER A 136 -12.03 -5.65 -0.97
CA SER A 136 -10.70 -5.18 -0.56
C SER A 136 -9.63 -5.56 -1.57
N VAL A 137 -8.65 -4.66 -1.77
CA VAL A 137 -7.54 -4.85 -2.70
C VAL A 137 -6.22 -4.66 -1.94
N GLY A 138 -5.33 -5.65 -2.03
CA GLY A 138 -4.02 -5.58 -1.40
C GLY A 138 -3.40 -6.95 -1.12
N GLU A 139 -2.16 -6.94 -0.66
CA GLU A 139 -1.46 -8.18 -0.28
C GLU A 139 -2.16 -8.87 0.89
N LEU A 140 -2.16 -10.22 0.88
CA LEU A 140 -2.69 -11.03 1.97
C LEU A 140 -1.60 -11.22 3.04
N LYS A 141 -1.42 -10.18 3.85
CA LYS A 141 -0.44 -10.12 4.95
C LYS A 141 -1.10 -9.65 6.24
N ILE A 142 -0.51 -10.03 7.37
CA ILE A 142 -1.05 -9.76 8.72
C ILE A 142 -1.40 -8.28 8.96
N HIS A 143 -0.59 -7.35 8.42
CA HIS A 143 -0.81 -5.92 8.61
C HIS A 143 -1.96 -5.35 7.77
N LYS A 144 -2.41 -6.07 6.72
CA LYS A 144 -3.61 -5.71 5.93
C LYS A 144 -4.91 -6.12 6.61
N ASN A 145 -4.85 -6.98 7.60
CA ASN A 145 -5.88 -7.29 8.59
C ASN A 145 -7.25 -7.71 8.01
N GLN A 146 -7.26 -8.38 6.85
CA GLN A 146 -8.51 -8.89 6.23
C GLN A 146 -9.32 -9.79 7.17
N LYS A 147 -8.65 -10.40 8.18
CA LYS A 147 -9.31 -11.23 9.19
C LYS A 147 -10.42 -10.50 9.96
N VAL A 148 -10.32 -9.19 10.16
CA VAL A 148 -11.35 -8.42 10.89
C VAL A 148 -12.63 -8.33 10.09
N ILE A 149 -12.54 -8.20 8.75
CA ILE A 149 -13.70 -8.16 7.87
C ILE A 149 -14.39 -9.53 7.82
N ILE A 150 -13.62 -10.63 7.71
CA ILE A 150 -14.17 -11.99 7.77
C ILE A 150 -14.96 -12.20 9.07
N LYS A 151 -14.41 -11.77 10.21
CA LYS A 151 -15.11 -11.86 11.51
C LYS A 151 -16.35 -10.97 11.56
N ALA A 152 -16.30 -9.78 10.96
CA ALA A 152 -17.44 -8.87 10.92
C ALA A 152 -18.61 -9.45 10.11
N ILE A 153 -18.34 -10.02 8.93
CA ILE A 153 -19.34 -10.69 8.09
C ILE A 153 -20.00 -11.87 8.82
N ALA A 154 -19.17 -12.70 9.49
CA ALA A 154 -19.70 -13.79 10.30
C ALA A 154 -20.61 -13.30 11.43
N LYS A 155 -20.28 -12.16 12.05
CA LYS A 155 -21.07 -11.55 13.14
C LYS A 155 -22.35 -10.91 12.63
N CYS A 156 -22.34 -10.27 11.45
CA CYS A 156 -23.52 -9.65 10.84
C CYS A 156 -24.55 -10.71 10.41
N ASN A 157 -24.10 -11.87 9.99
CA ASN A 157 -24.92 -13.02 9.60
C ASN A 157 -26.03 -12.69 8.58
N LEU A 158 -25.77 -11.78 7.64
CA LEU A 158 -26.68 -11.45 6.55
C LEU A 158 -26.39 -12.35 5.34
N ASP A 159 -27.42 -12.92 4.72
CA ASP A 159 -27.25 -13.95 3.67
C ASP A 159 -26.72 -13.36 2.36
N ASN A 160 -27.05 -12.11 2.06
CA ASN A 160 -26.72 -11.44 0.81
C ASN A 160 -25.40 -10.64 0.85
N GLN A 161 -24.51 -10.89 1.82
CA GLN A 161 -23.21 -10.20 1.91
C GLN A 161 -22.08 -11.09 1.42
N HIS A 162 -21.27 -10.58 0.50
CA HIS A 162 -20.10 -11.27 -0.05
C HIS A 162 -18.84 -10.41 0.10
N TYR A 163 -17.79 -11.01 0.61
CA TYR A 163 -16.48 -10.36 0.73
C TYR A 163 -15.53 -10.84 -0.37
N VAL A 164 -15.14 -9.93 -1.25
CA VAL A 164 -14.20 -10.17 -2.34
C VAL A 164 -12.83 -9.65 -1.95
N VAL A 165 -11.86 -10.55 -1.88
CA VAL A 165 -10.47 -10.27 -1.50
C VAL A 165 -9.61 -10.39 -2.74
N CYS A 166 -9.16 -9.23 -3.28
CA CYS A 166 -8.29 -9.16 -4.43
C CYS A 166 -6.83 -8.98 -4.00
N GLY A 167 -6.00 -9.97 -4.31
CA GLY A 167 -4.57 -9.96 -4.00
C GLY A 167 -3.99 -11.34 -3.78
N LYS A 168 -2.68 -11.38 -3.52
CA LYS A 168 -1.92 -12.59 -3.18
C LYS A 168 -1.10 -12.34 -1.90
N GLY A 169 -0.75 -13.38 -1.19
CA GLY A 169 0.12 -13.28 -0.02
C GLY A 169 0.11 -14.54 0.84
N PRO A 170 1.03 -14.62 1.82
CA PRO A 170 1.25 -15.82 2.63
C PRO A 170 0.08 -16.16 3.56
N ASP A 171 -0.79 -15.20 3.87
CA ASP A 171 -1.90 -15.44 4.81
C ASP A 171 -3.18 -15.97 4.15
N LYS A 172 -3.19 -16.23 2.81
CA LYS A 172 -4.37 -16.72 2.09
C LYS A 172 -4.99 -17.94 2.78
N THR A 173 -4.21 -18.99 2.99
CA THR A 173 -4.69 -20.24 3.61
C THR A 173 -5.25 -20.01 5.01
N LYS A 174 -4.61 -19.15 5.81
CA LYS A 174 -5.11 -18.81 7.16
C LYS A 174 -6.47 -18.10 7.10
N LEU A 175 -6.65 -17.21 6.14
CA LEU A 175 -7.91 -16.48 5.96
C LEU A 175 -9.02 -17.41 5.46
N GLU A 176 -8.71 -18.36 4.56
CA GLU A 176 -9.65 -19.37 4.09
C GLU A 176 -10.09 -20.31 5.23
N LEU A 177 -9.13 -20.78 6.05
CA LEU A 177 -9.44 -21.59 7.25
C LEU A 177 -10.29 -20.82 8.26
N LEU A 178 -10.01 -19.52 8.46
CA LEU A 178 -10.83 -18.68 9.33
C LEU A 178 -12.27 -18.55 8.80
N ALA A 179 -12.47 -18.32 7.50
CA ALA A 179 -13.80 -18.24 6.91
C ALA A 179 -14.55 -19.57 7.04
N SER A 180 -13.87 -20.70 6.87
CA SER A 180 -14.43 -22.04 7.07
C SER A 180 -14.82 -22.31 8.52
N SER A 181 -13.97 -21.96 9.47
CA SER A 181 -14.24 -22.16 10.92
C SER A 181 -15.41 -21.30 11.44
N LEU A 182 -15.73 -20.22 10.71
CA LEU A 182 -16.86 -19.34 11.00
C LEU A 182 -18.11 -19.69 10.16
N ASN A 183 -18.11 -20.77 9.39
CA ASN A 183 -19.20 -21.24 8.50
C ASN A 183 -19.63 -20.21 7.45
N ILE A 184 -18.71 -19.35 6.98
CA ILE A 184 -18.96 -18.33 5.96
C ILE A 184 -18.05 -18.46 4.74
N ARG A 185 -17.43 -19.63 4.50
CA ARG A 185 -16.47 -19.84 3.41
C ARG A 185 -17.08 -19.48 2.03
N GLN A 186 -18.36 -19.77 1.82
CA GLN A 186 -19.12 -19.47 0.60
C GLN A 186 -19.35 -17.96 0.37
N LYS A 187 -19.25 -17.15 1.44
CA LYS A 187 -19.42 -15.69 1.37
C LYS A 187 -18.08 -14.94 1.17
N VAL A 188 -16.93 -15.65 1.19
CA VAL A 188 -15.59 -15.03 1.07
C VAL A 188 -14.91 -15.53 -0.20
N HIS A 189 -14.68 -14.62 -1.15
CA HIS A 189 -14.16 -14.91 -2.48
C HIS A 189 -12.73 -14.39 -2.62
N PHE A 190 -11.75 -15.28 -2.70
CA PHE A 190 -10.35 -14.94 -2.96
C PHE A 190 -10.07 -14.97 -4.46
N VAL A 191 -10.13 -13.82 -5.12
CA VAL A 191 -10.03 -13.71 -6.60
C VAL A 191 -8.58 -13.61 -7.10
N GLY A 192 -7.61 -13.68 -6.19
CA GLY A 192 -6.18 -13.60 -6.54
C GLY A 192 -5.74 -12.21 -7.00
N PHE A 193 -4.57 -12.15 -7.65
CA PHE A 193 -4.07 -10.90 -8.22
C PHE A 193 -4.85 -10.56 -9.48
N ARG A 194 -5.37 -9.33 -9.56
CA ARG A 194 -6.14 -8.81 -10.69
C ARG A 194 -5.50 -7.52 -11.21
N LYS A 195 -5.66 -7.25 -12.49
CA LYS A 195 -5.23 -6.00 -13.15
C LYS A 195 -6.39 -5.06 -13.47
N ASP A 196 -7.60 -5.59 -13.45
CA ASP A 196 -8.87 -4.93 -13.73
C ASP A 196 -9.52 -4.34 -12.47
N ILE A 197 -8.70 -3.65 -11.66
CA ILE A 197 -9.18 -3.01 -10.42
C ILE A 197 -10.29 -1.98 -10.68
N PRO A 198 -10.25 -1.15 -11.75
CA PRO A 198 -11.36 -0.27 -12.08
C PRO A 198 -12.68 -1.00 -12.27
N ASP A 199 -12.68 -2.18 -12.95
CA ASP A 199 -13.87 -3.00 -13.14
C ASP A 199 -14.41 -3.51 -11.80
N LEU A 200 -13.51 -4.04 -10.94
CA LEU A 200 -13.90 -4.53 -9.62
C LEU A 200 -14.47 -3.42 -8.74
N CYS A 201 -13.91 -2.21 -8.78
CA CYS A 201 -14.46 -1.07 -8.04
C CYS A 201 -15.85 -0.67 -8.55
N ARG A 202 -16.11 -0.81 -9.87
CA ARG A 202 -17.43 -0.49 -10.45
C ARG A 202 -18.52 -1.50 -10.15
N VAL A 203 -18.17 -2.75 -9.89
CA VAL A 203 -19.15 -3.79 -9.56
C VAL A 203 -19.32 -4.02 -8.06
N ALA A 204 -18.48 -3.40 -7.23
CA ALA A 204 -18.56 -3.45 -5.78
C ALA A 204 -19.51 -2.37 -5.23
N ASP A 205 -20.06 -2.62 -4.05
CA ASP A 205 -20.96 -1.71 -3.34
C ASP A 205 -20.24 -0.94 -2.23
N ILE A 206 -19.22 -1.56 -1.59
CA ILE A 206 -18.44 -0.97 -0.50
C ILE A 206 -16.98 -1.42 -0.63
N PHE A 207 -16.05 -0.51 -0.41
CA PHE A 207 -14.64 -0.83 -0.26
C PHE A 207 -14.24 -0.83 1.21
N VAL A 208 -13.48 -1.84 1.65
CA VAL A 208 -12.98 -1.95 3.02
C VAL A 208 -11.46 -2.01 3.05
N HIS A 209 -10.84 -1.21 3.90
CA HIS A 209 -9.39 -1.15 4.06
C HIS A 209 -8.98 -1.21 5.54
N PRO A 210 -8.96 -2.40 6.15
CA PRO A 210 -8.78 -2.57 7.59
C PRO A 210 -7.31 -2.62 8.03
N SER A 211 -6.39 -2.08 7.24
CA SER A 211 -4.95 -2.14 7.51
C SER A 211 -4.59 -1.58 8.88
N VAL A 212 -3.68 -2.22 9.58
CA VAL A 212 -3.10 -1.72 10.84
C VAL A 212 -1.83 -0.88 10.59
N ARG A 213 -1.36 -0.84 9.34
CA ARG A 213 -0.22 -0.03 8.90
C ARG A 213 -0.31 0.27 7.42
N GLU A 214 -0.19 1.55 7.08
CA GLU A 214 -0.08 2.05 5.70
C GLU A 214 0.92 3.19 5.59
N GLY A 215 1.60 3.27 4.45
CA GLY A 215 2.32 4.49 4.04
C GLY A 215 1.33 5.51 3.50
N LEU A 216 0.71 5.20 2.35
CA LEU A 216 -0.36 5.98 1.71
C LEU A 216 -1.39 5.01 1.20
N GLY A 217 -1.91 4.14 1.27
CA GLY A 217 -2.97 3.28 0.72
C GLY A 217 -3.46 3.69 -0.66
N ILE A 218 -2.84 3.20 -1.72
CA ILE A 218 -3.28 3.48 -3.10
C ILE A 218 -4.67 2.89 -3.36
N ALA A 219 -4.93 1.66 -2.92
CA ALA A 219 -6.20 0.99 -3.16
C ALA A 219 -7.43 1.72 -2.58
N PRO A 220 -7.40 2.31 -1.37
CA PRO A 220 -8.46 3.22 -0.92
C PRO A 220 -8.66 4.43 -1.84
N LEU A 221 -7.58 5.03 -2.34
CA LEU A 221 -7.67 6.17 -3.26
C LEU A 221 -8.30 5.77 -4.61
N GLU A 222 -7.97 4.58 -5.12
CA GLU A 222 -8.59 3.99 -6.31
C GLU A 222 -10.10 3.79 -6.12
N ALA A 223 -10.52 3.26 -4.97
CA ALA A 223 -11.90 3.09 -4.61
C ALA A 223 -12.65 4.43 -4.52
N MET A 224 -12.08 5.42 -3.85
CA MET A 224 -12.64 6.77 -3.77
C MET A 224 -12.77 7.43 -5.14
N ALA A 225 -11.74 7.30 -5.99
CA ALA A 225 -11.77 7.81 -7.36
C ALA A 225 -12.86 7.12 -8.22
N SER A 226 -13.22 5.87 -7.90
CA SER A 226 -14.34 5.17 -8.53
C SER A 226 -15.72 5.59 -7.97
N GLY A 227 -15.78 6.48 -6.97
CA GLY A 227 -17.01 6.84 -6.27
C GLY A 227 -17.53 5.77 -5.30
N LEU A 228 -16.70 4.77 -4.97
CA LEU A 228 -17.09 3.66 -4.10
C LEU A 228 -17.03 4.08 -2.63
N PRO A 229 -18.08 3.86 -1.81
CA PRO A 229 -18.05 4.10 -0.37
C PRO A 229 -16.88 3.36 0.29
N LEU A 230 -16.12 4.06 1.13
CA LEU A 230 -14.92 3.54 1.78
C LEU A 230 -15.11 3.43 3.30
N ILE A 231 -14.80 2.27 3.84
CA ILE A 231 -14.60 2.05 5.29
C ILE A 231 -13.13 1.71 5.50
N SER A 232 -12.40 2.58 6.19
CA SER A 232 -10.98 2.43 6.44
C SER A 232 -10.61 2.60 7.90
N SER A 233 -9.49 2.00 8.30
CA SER A 233 -8.80 2.35 9.55
C SER A 233 -8.06 3.68 9.37
N THR A 234 -7.89 4.45 10.44
CA THR A 234 -7.18 5.73 10.46
C THR A 234 -5.71 5.52 10.85
N VAL A 235 -4.90 4.95 9.95
CA VAL A 235 -3.48 4.63 10.22
C VAL A 235 -2.57 5.15 9.11
N GLY A 236 -1.43 5.71 9.49
CA GLY A 236 -0.41 6.19 8.56
C GLY A 236 -0.90 7.36 7.71
N GLY A 237 -0.97 7.16 6.39
CA GLY A 237 -1.39 8.16 5.41
C GLY A 237 -2.84 8.04 4.93
N ILE A 238 -3.69 7.32 5.68
CA ILE A 238 -5.12 7.16 5.38
C ILE A 238 -5.94 8.07 6.27
#